data_8216545405463ac64b28c70472f67fb2
#
_entry.id   8216545405463ac64b28c70472f67fb2
#
_cell.length_a   1.000
_cell.length_b   1.000
_cell.length_c   1.000
_cell.angle_alpha   90.00
_cell.angle_beta   90.00
_cell.angle_gamma   90.00
#
_symmetry.space_group_name_H-M   'P 1'
#
loop_
_entity.id
_entity.type
_entity.pdbx_description
1 polymer ?
#
loop_
_entity_poly.entity_id
_entity_poly.type
_entity_poly.pdbx_seq_one_letter_code
_entity_poly.pdbx_strand_id
1 'polypeptide(L)'
;EPFAGVDPIAVEDIQHIVWKLKDKNIGILITDHNALETLRLTDRAYLLFEGKILFQGTPEELAENPVVREKYLGTNFVLRRKDFQLAEKDRQGKNV
;
A
#
# COMPACT_ATOMS: atom_id res chain seq x y z
N GLU A 1 -5.34 4.69 10.14
CA GLU A 1 -4.21 3.74 10.24
C GLU A 1 -4.69 2.28 10.26
N PRO A 2 -5.19 1.79 9.15
CA PRO A 2 -5.75 0.43 9.13
C PRO A 2 -4.73 -0.67 9.38
N PHE A 3 -3.43 -0.38 9.24
CA PHE A 3 -2.38 -1.40 9.42
C PHE A 3 -1.67 -1.34 10.77
N ALA A 4 -2.02 -0.35 11.62
CA ALA A 4 -1.35 -0.17 12.89
C ALA A 4 -1.69 -1.29 13.87
N GLY A 5 -0.67 -1.96 14.39
CA GLY A 5 -0.85 -3.02 15.39
C GLY A 5 -1.60 -4.25 14.91
N VAL A 6 -1.74 -4.44 13.60
CA VAL A 6 -2.50 -5.55 13.02
C VAL A 6 -1.53 -6.62 12.52
N ASP A 7 -1.87 -7.89 12.72
CA ASP A 7 -1.01 -8.97 12.25
C ASP A 7 -1.00 -9.10 10.72
N PRO A 8 0.02 -9.73 10.13
CA PRO A 8 0.17 -9.80 8.67
C PRO A 8 -1.00 -10.41 7.92
N ILE A 9 -1.68 -11.39 8.50
CA ILE A 9 -2.83 -12.03 7.84
C ILE A 9 -4.00 -11.06 7.77
N ALA A 10 -4.27 -10.35 8.87
CA ALA A 10 -5.34 -9.35 8.92
C ALA A 10 -5.02 -8.15 8.02
N VAL A 11 -3.76 -7.77 7.89
CA VAL A 11 -3.33 -6.72 6.94
C VAL A 11 -3.71 -7.11 5.51
N GLU A 12 -3.46 -8.34 5.11
CA GLU A 12 -3.85 -8.82 3.78
C GLU A 12 -5.36 -8.75 3.56
N ASP A 13 -6.14 -9.11 4.57
CA ASP A 13 -7.60 -9.05 4.48
C ASP A 13 -8.09 -7.62 4.30
N ILE A 14 -7.52 -6.67 5.03
CA ILE A 14 -7.83 -5.25 4.89
C ILE A 14 -7.49 -4.75 3.48
N GLN A 15 -6.31 -5.10 2.99
CA GLN A 15 -5.88 -4.72 1.64
C GLN A 15 -6.83 -5.27 0.57
N HIS A 16 -7.29 -6.49 0.75
CA HIS A 16 -8.23 -7.13 -0.18
C HIS A 16 -9.59 -6.42 -0.19
N ILE A 17 -10.09 -6.02 0.98
CA ILE A 17 -11.32 -5.24 1.11
C ILE A 17 -11.18 -3.90 0.39
N VAL A 18 -10.08 -3.19 0.61
CA VAL A 18 -9.79 -1.91 -0.05
C VAL A 18 -9.79 -2.08 -1.58
N TRP A 19 -9.12 -3.11 -2.07
CA TRP A 19 -9.08 -3.38 -3.50
C TRP A 19 -10.47 -3.63 -4.09
N LYS A 20 -11.30 -4.41 -3.39
CA LYS A 20 -12.67 -4.68 -3.83
C LYS A 20 -13.51 -3.41 -3.93
N LEU A 21 -13.34 -2.50 -2.97
CA LEU A 21 -14.05 -1.22 -2.99
C LEU A 21 -13.58 -0.34 -4.16
N LYS A 22 -12.28 -0.33 -4.45
CA LYS A 22 -11.73 0.38 -5.60
C LYS A 22 -12.29 -0.16 -6.91
N ASP A 23 -12.41 -1.48 -7.02
CA ASP A 23 -12.97 -2.12 -8.21
C ASP A 23 -14.42 -1.72 -8.46
N LYS A 24 -15.13 -1.28 -7.43
CA LYS A 24 -16.49 -0.75 -7.52
C LYS A 24 -16.54 0.76 -7.76
N ASN A 25 -15.43 1.36 -8.17
CA ASN A 25 -15.27 2.80 -8.41
C ASN A 25 -15.51 3.66 -7.17
N ILE A 26 -15.18 3.13 -5.99
CA ILE A 26 -15.23 3.88 -4.75
C ILE A 26 -13.85 4.47 -4.49
N GLY A 27 -13.77 5.79 -4.33
CA GLY A 27 -12.53 6.46 -3.94
C GLY A 27 -12.24 6.21 -2.48
N ILE A 28 -10.96 5.87 -2.17
CA ILE A 28 -10.55 5.53 -0.80
C ILE A 28 -9.35 6.37 -0.41
N LEU A 29 -9.45 7.01 0.75
CA LEU A 29 -8.34 7.72 1.37
C LEU A 29 -7.87 6.94 2.59
N ILE A 30 -6.57 6.63 2.62
CA ILE A 30 -5.95 5.92 3.73
C ILE A 30 -4.89 6.82 4.36
N THR A 31 -4.89 6.91 5.68
CA THR A 31 -3.79 7.52 6.43
C THR A 31 -3.13 6.42 7.26
N ASP A 32 -1.83 6.24 7.10
CA ASP A 32 -1.09 5.23 7.83
C ASP A 32 0.40 5.60 7.83
N HIS A 33 1.12 5.23 8.89
CA HIS A 33 2.56 5.41 8.93
C HIS A 33 3.31 4.20 8.36
N ASN A 34 2.61 3.12 8.07
CA ASN A 34 3.21 1.95 7.41
C ASN A 34 3.29 2.19 5.90
N ALA A 35 4.39 2.85 5.49
CA ALA A 35 4.58 3.23 4.10
C ALA A 35 4.67 2.02 3.17
N LEU A 36 5.30 0.93 3.62
CA LEU A 36 5.48 -0.27 2.80
C LEU A 36 4.14 -0.86 2.38
N GLU A 37 3.25 -1.08 3.33
CA GLU A 37 1.94 -1.70 3.06
C GLU A 37 1.01 -0.74 2.32
N THR A 38 1.09 0.54 2.63
CA THR A 38 0.25 1.56 1.99
C THR A 38 0.61 1.73 0.51
N LEU A 39 1.90 1.80 0.18
CA LEU A 39 2.33 1.96 -1.21
C LEU A 39 2.01 0.75 -2.09
N ARG A 40 1.84 -0.42 -1.50
CA ARG A 40 1.54 -1.64 -2.26
C ARG A 40 0.16 -1.64 -2.89
N LEU A 41 -0.77 -0.82 -2.38
CA LEU A 41 -2.15 -0.86 -2.86
C LEU A 41 -2.72 0.50 -3.26
N THR A 42 -1.99 1.58 -3.05
CA THR A 42 -2.47 2.92 -3.41
C THR A 42 -2.10 3.29 -4.84
N ASP A 43 -2.88 4.19 -5.42
CA ASP A 43 -2.61 4.72 -6.76
C ASP A 43 -1.81 6.02 -6.69
N ARG A 44 -1.92 6.72 -5.56
CA ARG A 44 -1.20 7.96 -5.30
C ARG A 44 -0.96 8.09 -3.80
N ALA A 45 0.16 8.66 -3.42
CA ALA A 45 0.50 8.85 -2.03
C ALA A 45 1.08 10.24 -1.76
N TYR A 46 0.87 10.70 -0.54
CA TYR A 46 1.41 11.95 -0.02
C TYR A 46 2.18 11.62 1.24
N LEU A 47 3.45 12.03 1.31
CA LEU A 47 4.27 11.87 2.50
C LEU A 47 4.24 13.16 3.30
N LEU A 48 3.70 13.08 4.52
CA LEU A 48 3.60 14.22 5.42
C LEU A 48 4.68 14.14 6.50
N PHE A 49 5.27 15.28 6.81
CA PHE A 49 6.21 15.42 7.90
C PHE A 49 6.05 16.81 8.51
N GLU A 50 5.85 16.86 9.83
CA GLU A 50 5.67 18.10 10.58
C GLU A 50 4.62 19.04 9.95
N GLY A 51 3.48 18.46 9.56
CA GLY A 51 2.36 19.22 9.03
C GLY A 51 2.51 19.67 7.59
N LYS A 52 3.53 19.19 6.88
CA LYS A 52 3.78 19.56 5.48
C LYS A 52 3.85 18.34 4.60
N ILE A 53 3.39 18.51 3.34
CA ILE A 53 3.57 17.49 2.32
C ILE A 53 4.96 17.66 1.73
N LEU A 54 5.86 16.70 1.98
CA LEU A 54 7.23 16.73 1.47
C LEU A 54 7.34 16.15 0.06
N PHE A 55 6.64 15.04 -0.17
CA PHE A 55 6.67 14.34 -1.45
C PHE A 55 5.27 13.84 -1.78
N GLN A 56 4.97 13.77 -3.07
CA GLN A 56 3.72 13.22 -3.56
C GLN A 56 3.93 12.61 -4.94
N GLY A 57 3.13 11.63 -5.28
CA GLY A 57 3.19 11.00 -6.58
C GLY A 57 2.65 9.58 -6.54
N THR A 58 2.91 8.85 -7.61
CA THR A 58 2.57 7.42 -7.67
C THR A 58 3.51 6.65 -6.75
N PRO A 59 3.11 5.46 -6.28
CA PRO A 59 4.01 4.61 -5.50
C PRO A 59 5.34 4.33 -6.21
N GLU A 60 5.31 4.16 -7.52
CA GLU A 60 6.50 3.93 -8.34
C GLU A 60 7.46 5.13 -8.28
N GLU A 61 6.93 6.35 -8.44
CA GLU A 61 7.73 7.58 -8.35
C GLU A 61 8.36 7.73 -6.97
N LEU A 62 7.60 7.47 -5.91
CA LEU A 62 8.10 7.58 -4.54
C LEU A 62 9.15 6.50 -4.24
N ALA A 63 8.94 5.29 -4.75
CA ALA A 63 9.89 4.19 -4.55
C ALA A 63 11.24 4.43 -5.24
N GLU A 64 11.26 5.24 -6.30
CA GLU A 64 12.49 5.58 -7.02
C GLU A 64 13.21 6.80 -6.43
N ASN A 65 12.53 7.59 -5.61
CA ASN A 65 13.10 8.81 -5.04
C ASN A 65 14.15 8.45 -3.97
N PRO A 66 15.42 8.88 -4.15
CA PRO A 66 16.50 8.51 -3.21
C PRO A 66 16.25 8.99 -1.78
N VAL A 67 15.65 10.17 -1.62
CA VAL A 67 15.37 10.74 -0.29
C VAL A 67 14.25 9.95 0.40
N VAL A 68 13.21 9.59 -0.35
CA VAL A 68 12.12 8.77 0.17
C VAL A 68 12.63 7.40 0.60
N ARG A 69 13.47 6.77 -0.22
CA ARG A 69 14.07 5.47 0.09
C ARG A 69 14.92 5.54 1.35
N GLU A 70 15.77 6.54 1.45
CA GLU A 70 16.66 6.71 2.59
C GLU A 70 15.91 6.96 3.90
N LYS A 71 14.90 7.83 3.87
CA LYS A 71 14.23 8.32 5.09
C LYS A 71 12.99 7.55 5.49
N TYR A 72 12.28 6.93 4.54
CA TYR A 72 10.97 6.34 4.83
C TYR A 72 10.86 4.86 4.48
N LEU A 73 11.57 4.39 3.47
CA LEU A 73 11.40 3.03 2.95
C LEU A 73 12.55 2.08 3.31
N GLY A 74 13.76 2.62 3.43
CA GLY A 74 14.96 1.80 3.56
C GLY A 74 15.61 1.56 2.20
N THR A 75 16.95 1.46 2.19
CA THR A 75 17.74 1.37 0.95
C THR A 75 17.50 0.09 0.17
N ASN A 76 17.11 -0.98 0.85
CA ASN A 76 16.88 -2.29 0.23
C ASN A 76 15.42 -2.52 -0.13
N PHE A 77 14.59 -1.50 -0.01
CA PHE A 77 13.17 -1.62 -0.31
C PHE A 77 12.93 -1.89 -1.79
N VAL A 78 12.07 -2.87 -2.07
CA VAL A 78 11.59 -3.18 -3.41
C VAL A 78 10.08 -3.06 -3.41
N LEU A 79 9.54 -2.23 -4.30
CA LEU A 79 8.10 -2.06 -4.40
C LEU A 79 7.48 -3.29 -5.07
N ARG A 80 6.65 -4.00 -4.32
CA ARG A 80 5.89 -5.14 -4.83
C ARG A 80 4.42 -4.81 -4.75
N ARG A 81 3.85 -4.46 -5.91
CA ARG A 81 2.43 -4.13 -5.99
C ARG A 81 1.58 -5.37 -5.73
N LYS A 82 0.46 -5.18 -5.02
CA LYS A 82 -0.48 -6.28 -4.79
C LYS A 82 -1.28 -6.57 -6.06
N ASP A 83 -1.26 -7.81 -6.50
CA ASP A 83 -2.15 -8.31 -7.54
C ASP A 83 -3.27 -9.10 -6.89
N PHE A 84 -4.37 -8.41 -6.61
CA PHE A 84 -5.50 -9.01 -5.93
C PHE A 84 -6.30 -9.96 -6.82
N GLN A 85 -6.26 -9.78 -8.13
CA GLN A 85 -6.91 -10.70 -9.07
C GLN A 85 -6.21 -12.06 -9.03
N LEU A 86 -4.89 -12.05 -9.05
CA LEU A 86 -4.11 -13.29 -8.96
C LEU A 86 -4.27 -13.94 -7.58
N ALA A 87 -4.26 -13.14 -6.50
CA ALA A 87 -4.45 -13.63 -5.15
C ALA A 87 -5.83 -14.27 -4.97
N GLU A 88 -6.86 -13.68 -5.54
CA GLU A 88 -8.22 -14.23 -5.50
C GLU A 88 -8.30 -15.56 -6.26
N LYS A 89 -7.64 -15.65 -7.41
CA LYS A 89 -7.55 -16.88 -8.21
C LYS A 89 -6.87 -18.00 -7.42
N ASP A 90 -5.78 -17.68 -6.73
CA ASP A 90 -5.06 -18.63 -5.89
C ASP A 90 -5.92 -19.11 -4.72
N ARG A 91 -6.67 -18.21 -4.09
CA ARG A 91 -7.61 -18.57 -3.01
C ARG A 91 -8.70 -19.52 -3.50
N GLN A 92 -9.25 -19.29 -4.67
CA GLN A 92 -10.25 -20.17 -5.28
C GLN A 92 -9.65 -21.53 -5.61
N GLY A 93 -8.42 -21.56 -6.09
CA GLY A 93 -7.71 -22.80 -6.37
C GLY A 93 -7.43 -23.64 -5.12
N LYS A 94 -7.23 -23.00 -3.98
CA LYS A 94 -6.96 -23.68 -2.70
C LYS A 94 -8.20 -24.29 -2.07
N ASN A 95 -9.39 -23.92 -2.49
CA ASN A 95 -10.66 -24.41 -1.95
C ASN A 95 -11.23 -25.59 -2.73
N VAL A 96 -10.47 -26.14 -3.62
CA VAL A 96 -10.87 -27.29 -4.44
C VAL A 96 -10.43 -28.60 -3.81
#